data_11244d072a6856cf47ab1f0822a924cd
#
_entry.id   11244d072a6856cf47ab1f0822a924cd
#
_cell.length_a   1.000
_cell.length_b   1.000
_cell.length_c   1.000
_cell.angle_alpha   90.00
_cell.angle_beta   90.00
_cell.angle_gamma   90.00
#
_symmetry.space_group_name_H-M   'P 1'
#
loop_
_entity.id
_entity.type
_entity.pdbx_description
1 polymer ?
#
loop_
_entity_poly.entity_id
_entity_poly.type
_entity_poly.pdbx_seq_one_letter_code
_entity_poly.pdbx_strand_id
1 'polypeptide(L)'
;MAQLPQPAHSLGHPLPSRAHVSLQSEEPPAPQWRASDIRTFFDVVFSLCGRHSDRPGIIAADGRGGSGKTTFASKLAAAAPGSEVLHIDDLDWNEPLFRWDHLLVAALGELRSSGSLDFTPPAWPRHGREGSIAVAAGAPFVVVEGTGAGMRAVADLIDVSIWIQTDDDAAEERGIRRDTEEGTNGDAEESVRFWHWWMAGERAFFAA
;
A
#
# COMPACT_ATOMS: atom_id res chain seq x y z
N MET A 1 -9.50 -19.67 24.44
CA MET A 1 -8.36 -19.08 23.68
C MET A 1 -7.85 -20.16 22.74
N ALA A 2 -8.26 -20.10 21.47
CA ALA A 2 -7.78 -21.02 20.44
C ALA A 2 -6.42 -20.51 19.96
N GLN A 3 -5.41 -21.35 20.05
CA GLN A 3 -4.05 -21.07 19.57
C GLN A 3 -4.09 -21.11 18.04
N LEU A 4 -3.82 -19.99 17.39
CA LEU A 4 -3.69 -19.91 15.94
C LEU A 4 -2.64 -20.93 15.47
N PRO A 5 -2.89 -21.69 14.39
CA PRO A 5 -1.90 -22.60 13.84
C PRO A 5 -0.67 -21.81 13.39
N GLN A 6 0.49 -22.18 13.90
CA GLN A 6 1.77 -21.65 13.44
C GLN A 6 1.96 -22.04 11.97
N PRO A 7 2.19 -21.09 11.05
CA PRO A 7 2.48 -21.43 9.66
C PRO A 7 3.79 -22.22 9.61
N ALA A 8 3.74 -23.44 9.09
CA ALA A 8 4.88 -24.33 8.95
C ALA A 8 5.88 -23.93 7.85
N HIS A 9 5.82 -22.71 7.37
CA HIS A 9 6.72 -22.20 6.34
C HIS A 9 7.81 -21.34 6.97
N SER A 10 9.03 -21.87 6.98
CA SER A 10 10.25 -21.14 7.34
C SER A 10 10.43 -19.98 6.37
N LEU A 11 10.02 -18.78 6.76
CA LEU A 11 10.31 -17.55 6.04
C LEU A 11 11.83 -17.29 6.10
N GLY A 12 12.56 -17.77 5.10
CA GLY A 12 13.92 -17.39 4.74
C GLY A 12 15.03 -17.56 5.78
N HIS A 13 16.25 -17.36 5.33
CA HIS A 13 17.44 -17.35 6.18
C HIS A 13 17.66 -15.97 6.81
N PRO A 14 18.16 -15.87 8.06
CA PRO A 14 18.54 -14.60 8.66
C PRO A 14 19.63 -13.92 7.80
N LEU A 15 19.46 -12.63 7.53
CA LEU A 15 20.49 -11.85 6.86
C LEU A 15 21.70 -11.64 7.79
N PRO A 16 22.93 -11.64 7.25
CA PRO A 16 24.09 -11.27 8.05
C PRO A 16 23.93 -9.84 8.57
N SER A 17 24.39 -9.60 9.78
CA SER A 17 24.22 -8.43 10.67
C SER A 17 24.62 -7.04 10.12
N ARG A 18 24.71 -6.80 8.81
CA ARG A 18 25.31 -5.59 8.22
C ARG A 18 24.41 -4.73 7.32
N ALA A 19 23.15 -5.07 7.11
CA ALA A 19 22.25 -4.13 6.46
C ALA A 19 21.69 -3.16 7.51
N HIS A 20 22.40 -2.09 7.78
CA HIS A 20 21.85 -0.94 8.49
C HIS A 20 20.83 -0.30 7.53
N VAL A 21 19.57 -0.60 7.74
CA VAL A 21 18.47 0.15 7.12
C VAL A 21 18.09 1.23 8.12
N SER A 22 18.29 2.48 7.73
CA SER A 22 17.80 3.62 8.49
C SER A 22 16.31 3.75 8.29
N LEU A 23 15.54 3.55 9.36
CA LEU A 23 14.08 3.70 9.37
C LEU A 23 13.70 4.95 10.17
N GLN A 24 12.58 5.55 9.84
CA GLN A 24 12.04 6.64 10.66
C GLN A 24 11.47 6.07 11.97
N SER A 25 11.44 6.90 13.02
CA SER A 25 11.00 6.50 14.36
C SER A 25 9.53 6.06 14.42
N GLU A 26 8.73 6.53 13.47
CA GLU A 26 7.30 6.26 13.33
C GLU A 26 7.03 4.94 12.60
N GLU A 27 8.03 4.36 11.94
CA GLU A 27 7.88 3.09 11.24
C GLU A 27 7.93 1.90 12.20
N PRO A 28 7.20 0.80 11.89
CA PRO A 28 7.28 -0.42 12.69
C PRO A 28 8.73 -0.91 12.79
N PRO A 29 9.24 -1.23 14.00
CA PRO A 29 10.58 -1.72 14.15
C PRO A 29 10.74 -3.11 13.49
N ALA A 30 11.85 -3.32 12.79
CA ALA A 30 12.20 -4.61 12.20
C ALA A 30 13.35 -5.24 13.00
N PRO A 31 13.07 -5.96 14.10
CA PRO A 31 14.12 -6.47 14.99
C PRO A 31 14.95 -7.59 14.35
N GLN A 32 14.40 -8.25 13.33
CA GLN A 32 15.10 -9.32 12.60
C GLN A 32 14.72 -9.29 11.12
N TRP A 33 15.71 -9.11 10.26
CA TRP A 33 15.54 -9.26 8.82
C TRP A 33 15.77 -10.72 8.41
N ARG A 34 14.92 -11.19 7.50
CA ARG A 34 15.09 -12.50 6.85
C ARG A 34 15.01 -12.33 5.34
N ALA A 35 15.92 -12.99 4.62
CA ALA A 35 15.79 -13.09 3.18
C ALA A 35 14.81 -14.21 2.83
N SER A 36 13.86 -13.92 1.96
CA SER A 36 12.92 -14.90 1.43
C SER A 36 12.82 -14.73 -0.08
N ASP A 37 12.53 -15.83 -0.77
CA ASP A 37 12.10 -15.74 -2.15
C ASP A 37 10.75 -15.01 -2.22
N ILE A 38 10.62 -14.11 -3.20
CA ILE A 38 9.43 -13.25 -3.31
C ILE A 38 8.14 -14.06 -3.57
N ARG A 39 8.22 -15.16 -4.32
CA ARG A 39 7.05 -16.01 -4.61
C ARG A 39 6.60 -16.74 -3.36
N THR A 40 7.55 -17.30 -2.60
CA THR A 40 7.25 -17.91 -1.30
C THR A 40 6.57 -16.93 -0.36
N PHE A 41 7.01 -15.66 -0.35
CA PHE A 41 6.37 -14.63 0.43
C PHE A 41 4.93 -14.35 -0.05
N PHE A 42 4.71 -14.27 -1.36
CA PHE A 42 3.37 -14.08 -1.93
C PHE A 42 2.42 -15.22 -1.58
N ASP A 43 2.89 -16.47 -1.65
CA ASP A 43 2.10 -17.66 -1.25
C ASP A 43 1.65 -17.57 0.22
N VAL A 44 2.53 -17.09 1.09
CA VAL A 44 2.18 -16.85 2.51
C VAL A 44 1.12 -15.76 2.63
N VAL A 45 1.26 -14.63 1.92
CA VAL A 45 0.29 -13.53 1.92
C VAL A 45 -1.09 -14.02 1.46
N PHE A 46 -1.16 -14.73 0.34
CA PHE A 46 -2.41 -15.28 -0.18
C PHE A 46 -3.03 -16.31 0.77
N SER A 47 -2.20 -17.14 1.42
CA SER A 47 -2.66 -18.10 2.41
C SER A 47 -3.25 -17.43 3.65
N LEU A 48 -2.64 -16.33 4.12
CA LEU A 48 -3.15 -15.55 5.25
C LEU A 48 -4.43 -14.80 4.92
N CYS A 49 -4.50 -14.21 3.71
CA CYS A 49 -5.67 -13.51 3.23
C CYS A 49 -6.88 -14.45 3.05
N GLY A 50 -6.61 -15.69 2.61
CA GLY A 50 -7.65 -16.65 2.26
C GLY A 50 -8.37 -16.30 0.96
N ARG A 51 -9.24 -17.21 0.52
CA ARG A 51 -10.14 -16.96 -0.62
C ARG A 51 -11.57 -16.89 -0.11
N HIS A 52 -12.29 -15.88 -0.59
CA HIS A 52 -13.71 -15.71 -0.32
C HIS A 52 -14.50 -16.06 -1.58
N SER A 53 -15.70 -16.62 -1.42
CA SER A 53 -16.56 -17.03 -2.54
C SER A 53 -17.40 -15.88 -3.11
N ASP A 54 -17.59 -14.83 -2.34
CA ASP A 54 -18.53 -13.73 -2.57
C ASP A 54 -17.83 -12.37 -2.77
N ARG A 55 -16.54 -12.30 -2.47
CA ARG A 55 -15.74 -11.07 -2.59
C ARG A 55 -14.25 -11.36 -2.81
N PRO A 56 -13.47 -10.42 -3.30
CA PRO A 56 -12.00 -10.55 -3.29
C PRO A 56 -11.43 -10.56 -1.87
N GLY A 57 -10.28 -11.21 -1.69
CA GLY A 57 -9.42 -10.97 -0.53
C GLY A 57 -8.79 -9.58 -0.63
N ILE A 58 -8.81 -8.80 0.45
CA ILE A 58 -8.31 -7.42 0.45
C ILE A 58 -6.97 -7.37 1.19
N ILE A 59 -5.92 -6.99 0.46
CA ILE A 59 -4.54 -6.94 0.95
C ILE A 59 -4.08 -5.48 0.92
N ALA A 60 -3.73 -4.90 2.06
CA ALA A 60 -3.13 -3.59 2.13
C ALA A 60 -1.60 -3.68 2.00
N ALA A 61 -1.00 -2.90 1.10
CA ALA A 61 0.43 -2.67 0.97
C ALA A 61 0.73 -1.23 1.35
N ASP A 62 1.00 -1.00 2.63
CA ASP A 62 1.23 0.31 3.23
C ASP A 62 2.73 0.58 3.44
N GLY A 63 3.07 1.80 3.74
CA GLY A 63 4.43 2.26 3.98
C GLY A 63 4.63 3.67 3.44
N ARG A 64 5.80 4.25 3.68
CA ARG A 64 6.07 5.63 3.26
C ARG A 64 6.34 5.78 1.76
N GLY A 65 6.26 7.01 1.29
CA GLY A 65 6.64 7.39 -0.07
C GLY A 65 8.02 6.85 -0.44
N GLY A 66 8.24 6.47 -1.70
CA GLY A 66 9.52 5.94 -2.18
C GLY A 66 9.91 4.55 -1.69
N SER A 67 9.13 3.92 -0.77
CA SER A 67 9.45 2.59 -0.21
C SER A 67 9.34 1.43 -1.20
N GLY A 68 8.65 1.61 -2.33
CA GLY A 68 8.49 0.57 -3.37
C GLY A 68 7.15 -0.15 -3.33
N LYS A 69 6.14 0.38 -2.65
CA LYS A 69 4.77 -0.18 -2.56
C LYS A 69 4.17 -0.53 -3.90
N THR A 70 4.14 0.41 -4.83
CA THR A 70 3.55 0.22 -6.17
C THR A 70 4.19 -0.93 -6.94
N THR A 71 5.53 -1.03 -6.89
CA THR A 71 6.27 -2.15 -7.51
C THR A 71 5.93 -3.48 -6.83
N PHE A 72 5.81 -3.49 -5.52
CA PHE A 72 5.43 -4.68 -4.76
C PHE A 72 4.00 -5.10 -5.07
N ALA A 73 3.04 -4.18 -5.01
CA ALA A 73 1.62 -4.42 -5.26
C ALA A 73 1.38 -4.98 -6.68
N SER A 74 2.02 -4.38 -7.69
CA SER A 74 1.94 -4.86 -9.08
C SER A 74 2.45 -6.30 -9.22
N LYS A 75 3.57 -6.64 -8.56
CA LYS A 75 4.12 -8.01 -8.59
C LYS A 75 3.23 -8.99 -7.83
N LEU A 76 2.65 -8.58 -6.69
CA LEU A 76 1.74 -9.40 -5.91
C LEU A 76 0.47 -9.70 -6.70
N ALA A 77 -0.17 -8.68 -7.29
CA ALA A 77 -1.37 -8.86 -8.11
C ALA A 77 -1.09 -9.77 -9.33
N ALA A 78 0.04 -9.58 -10.01
CA ALA A 78 0.45 -10.42 -11.14
C ALA A 78 0.68 -11.89 -10.75
N ALA A 79 1.01 -12.18 -9.50
CA ALA A 79 1.20 -13.55 -9.00
C ALA A 79 -0.12 -14.32 -8.81
N ALA A 80 -1.27 -13.62 -8.74
CA ALA A 80 -2.60 -14.21 -8.71
C ALA A 80 -3.46 -13.65 -9.87
N PRO A 81 -3.47 -14.29 -11.04
CA PRO A 81 -4.16 -13.77 -12.23
C PRO A 81 -5.61 -13.41 -11.97
N GLY A 82 -6.03 -12.26 -12.47
CA GLY A 82 -7.35 -11.66 -12.23
C GLY A 82 -7.44 -10.80 -10.98
N SER A 83 -6.34 -10.66 -10.22
CA SER A 83 -6.27 -9.69 -9.12
C SER A 83 -6.08 -8.28 -9.63
N GLU A 84 -6.61 -7.31 -8.88
CA GLU A 84 -6.58 -5.89 -9.21
C GLU A 84 -5.74 -5.11 -8.18
N VAL A 85 -5.26 -3.94 -8.59
CA VAL A 85 -4.59 -2.99 -7.69
C VAL A 85 -5.44 -1.74 -7.56
N LEU A 86 -5.70 -1.31 -6.33
CA LEU A 86 -6.35 -0.05 -6.01
C LEU A 86 -5.29 0.89 -5.46
N HIS A 87 -5.08 2.01 -6.13
CA HIS A 87 -4.09 3.01 -5.74
C HIS A 87 -4.71 4.07 -4.84
N ILE A 88 -4.10 4.33 -3.69
CA ILE A 88 -4.51 5.44 -2.81
C ILE A 88 -4.41 6.77 -3.54
N ASP A 89 -3.38 6.95 -4.39
CA ASP A 89 -3.19 8.17 -5.19
C ASP A 89 -4.39 8.51 -6.10
N ASP A 90 -5.22 7.52 -6.45
CA ASP A 90 -6.47 7.75 -7.16
C ASP A 90 -7.58 8.23 -6.22
N LEU A 91 -7.63 7.73 -5.00
CA LEU A 91 -8.62 8.13 -3.99
C LEU A 91 -8.32 9.52 -3.44
N ASP A 92 -7.05 9.80 -3.14
CA ASP A 92 -6.62 11.04 -2.51
C ASP A 92 -6.41 12.21 -3.49
N TRP A 93 -6.58 11.95 -4.79
CA TRP A 93 -6.37 12.95 -5.84
C TRP A 93 -7.23 14.20 -5.61
N ASN A 94 -6.58 15.35 -5.35
CA ASN A 94 -7.19 16.62 -4.94
C ASN A 94 -7.93 16.59 -3.60
N GLU A 95 -7.65 15.63 -2.74
CA GLU A 95 -8.10 15.64 -1.35
C GLU A 95 -7.04 16.30 -0.44
N PRO A 96 -7.43 16.84 0.70
CA PRO A 96 -6.47 17.34 1.69
C PRO A 96 -5.56 16.21 2.19
N LEU A 97 -4.29 16.53 2.39
CA LEU A 97 -3.25 15.58 2.78
C LEU A 97 -3.68 14.74 4.00
N PHE A 98 -3.66 13.41 3.83
CA PHE A 98 -4.05 12.40 4.83
C PHE A 98 -5.49 12.54 5.38
N ARG A 99 -6.44 13.02 4.54
CA ARG A 99 -7.86 13.18 4.91
C ARG A 99 -8.82 12.38 4.01
N TRP A 100 -8.35 11.32 3.39
CA TRP A 100 -9.12 10.45 2.48
C TRP A 100 -9.65 9.17 3.11
N ASP A 101 -9.50 9.00 4.43
CA ASP A 101 -9.95 7.82 5.18
C ASP A 101 -11.41 7.44 4.88
N HIS A 102 -12.30 8.43 4.82
CA HIS A 102 -13.72 8.24 4.51
C HIS A 102 -13.97 7.68 3.10
N LEU A 103 -13.12 8.04 2.11
CA LEU A 103 -13.20 7.51 0.74
C LEU A 103 -12.74 6.06 0.69
N LEU A 104 -11.66 5.75 1.39
CA LEU A 104 -11.14 4.39 1.47
C LEU A 104 -12.13 3.48 2.20
N VAL A 105 -12.74 3.94 3.29
CA VAL A 105 -13.82 3.21 4.00
C VAL A 105 -15.00 2.94 3.07
N ALA A 106 -15.43 3.94 2.28
CA ALA A 106 -16.54 3.76 1.34
C ALA A 106 -16.20 2.74 0.25
N ALA A 107 -15.04 2.87 -0.40
CA ALA A 107 -14.61 1.97 -1.48
C ALA A 107 -14.43 0.52 -0.98
N LEU A 108 -13.76 0.31 0.14
CA LEU A 108 -13.56 -1.04 0.69
C LEU A 108 -14.86 -1.63 1.26
N GLY A 109 -15.75 -0.81 1.83
CA GLY A 109 -17.08 -1.22 2.27
C GLY A 109 -17.94 -1.73 1.11
N GLU A 110 -17.94 -1.02 -0.02
CA GLU A 110 -18.62 -1.46 -1.25
C GLU A 110 -17.99 -2.77 -1.75
N LEU A 111 -16.68 -2.84 -1.87
CA LEU A 111 -15.97 -4.04 -2.33
C LEU A 111 -16.28 -5.28 -1.47
N ARG A 112 -16.36 -5.11 -0.16
CA ARG A 112 -16.71 -6.21 0.77
C ARG A 112 -18.16 -6.65 0.65
N SER A 113 -19.06 -5.73 0.36
CA SER A 113 -20.50 -6.02 0.32
C SER A 113 -20.99 -6.52 -1.03
N SER A 114 -20.39 -6.06 -2.14
CA SER A 114 -20.83 -6.38 -3.52
C SER A 114 -19.90 -7.34 -4.26
N GLY A 115 -18.63 -7.49 -3.79
CA GLY A 115 -17.62 -8.28 -4.48
C GLY A 115 -17.03 -7.60 -5.72
N SER A 116 -17.40 -6.37 -5.99
CA SER A 116 -16.94 -5.53 -7.10
C SER A 116 -16.89 -4.06 -6.68
N LEU A 117 -16.28 -3.20 -7.48
CA LEU A 117 -16.20 -1.76 -7.21
C LEU A 117 -16.38 -0.99 -8.52
N ASP A 118 -17.15 0.09 -8.44
CA ASP A 118 -17.21 1.13 -9.48
C ASP A 118 -17.37 2.48 -8.79
N PHE A 119 -16.25 2.98 -8.25
CA PHE A 119 -16.22 4.12 -7.34
C PHE A 119 -15.59 5.34 -8.01
N THR A 120 -16.34 6.44 -8.09
CA THR A 120 -15.81 7.74 -8.55
C THR A 120 -15.58 8.65 -7.33
N PRO A 121 -14.32 8.94 -6.94
CA PRO A 121 -14.04 9.89 -5.88
C PRO A 121 -14.67 11.26 -6.17
N PRO A 122 -15.29 11.93 -5.17
CA PRO A 122 -15.99 13.20 -5.41
C PRO A 122 -15.12 14.32 -5.96
N ALA A 123 -13.82 14.29 -5.74
CA ALA A 123 -12.89 15.26 -6.31
C ALA A 123 -12.75 15.12 -7.83
N TRP A 124 -12.85 13.93 -8.39
CA TRP A 124 -12.66 13.68 -9.82
C TRP A 124 -13.57 14.56 -10.71
N PRO A 125 -14.90 14.47 -10.64
CA PRO A 125 -15.76 15.31 -11.48
C PRO A 125 -15.65 16.79 -11.15
N ARG A 126 -15.35 17.14 -9.89
CA ARG A 126 -15.16 18.56 -9.50
C ARG A 126 -13.93 19.20 -10.15
N HIS A 127 -12.92 18.40 -10.46
CA HIS A 127 -11.65 18.85 -11.06
C HIS A 127 -11.46 18.35 -12.50
N GLY A 128 -12.54 17.85 -13.15
CA GLY A 128 -12.52 17.48 -14.57
C GLY A 128 -11.86 16.14 -14.89
N ARG A 129 -11.64 15.27 -13.89
CA ARG A 129 -11.18 13.90 -14.11
C ARG A 129 -12.42 12.99 -14.34
N GLU A 130 -12.43 12.28 -15.46
CA GLU A 130 -13.49 11.34 -15.82
C GLU A 130 -13.13 9.89 -15.43
N GLY A 131 -14.15 9.02 -15.39
CA GLY A 131 -13.98 7.60 -15.08
C GLY A 131 -14.23 7.25 -13.63
N SER A 132 -13.80 6.06 -13.25
CA SER A 132 -13.97 5.51 -11.90
C SER A 132 -12.84 4.56 -11.55
N ILE A 133 -12.68 4.26 -10.27
CA ILE A 133 -11.84 3.18 -9.76
C ILE A 133 -12.70 1.92 -9.82
N ALA A 134 -12.33 0.97 -10.68
CA ALA A 134 -13.12 -0.21 -10.93
C ALA A 134 -12.40 -1.49 -10.48
N VAL A 135 -13.15 -2.41 -9.89
CA VAL A 135 -12.74 -3.79 -9.61
C VAL A 135 -13.81 -4.74 -10.14
N ALA A 136 -13.43 -5.63 -11.04
CA ALA A 136 -14.36 -6.57 -11.64
C ALA A 136 -14.85 -7.60 -10.61
N ALA A 137 -16.11 -8.01 -10.73
CA ALA A 137 -16.65 -9.12 -9.96
C ALA A 137 -15.86 -10.41 -10.25
N GLY A 138 -15.57 -11.17 -9.19
CA GLY A 138 -14.81 -12.41 -9.29
C GLY A 138 -13.29 -12.23 -9.26
N ALA A 139 -12.77 -11.02 -9.06
CA ALA A 139 -11.35 -10.81 -8.75
C ALA A 139 -10.96 -11.63 -7.51
N PRO A 140 -9.89 -12.44 -7.55
CA PRO A 140 -9.51 -13.26 -6.40
C PRO A 140 -8.97 -12.42 -5.24
N PHE A 141 -8.22 -11.36 -5.56
CA PHE A 141 -7.66 -10.43 -4.59
C PHE A 141 -7.67 -8.99 -5.12
N VAL A 142 -7.74 -8.05 -4.20
CA VAL A 142 -7.47 -6.63 -4.44
C VAL A 142 -6.33 -6.20 -3.55
N VAL A 143 -5.28 -5.65 -4.16
CA VAL A 143 -4.15 -5.07 -3.45
C VAL A 143 -4.37 -3.56 -3.38
N VAL A 144 -4.68 -3.07 -2.19
CA VAL A 144 -4.79 -1.62 -1.91
C VAL A 144 -3.38 -1.12 -1.60
N GLU A 145 -2.84 -0.20 -2.39
CA GLU A 145 -1.48 0.27 -2.20
C GLU A 145 -1.40 1.79 -2.10
N GLY A 146 -0.53 2.24 -1.24
CA GLY A 146 -0.27 3.66 -1.02
C GLY A 146 -0.04 3.96 0.46
N THR A 147 0.39 5.19 0.75
CA THR A 147 0.55 5.65 2.13
C THR A 147 -0.81 5.71 2.81
N GLY A 148 -0.94 5.02 3.94
CA GLY A 148 -2.20 4.92 4.67
C GLY A 148 -3.17 3.83 4.18
N ALA A 149 -2.74 2.94 3.27
CA ALA A 149 -3.57 1.81 2.81
C ALA A 149 -4.03 0.89 3.95
N GLY A 150 -3.25 0.79 5.03
CA GLY A 150 -3.54 0.02 6.23
C GLY A 150 -3.98 0.85 7.44
N MET A 151 -4.44 2.09 7.22
CA MET A 151 -4.84 2.99 8.32
C MET A 151 -5.92 2.39 9.22
N ARG A 152 -5.93 2.80 10.49
CA ARG A 152 -6.85 2.27 11.51
C ARG A 152 -8.32 2.28 11.10
N ALA A 153 -8.76 3.29 10.35
CA ALA A 153 -10.15 3.42 9.91
C ALA A 153 -10.64 2.26 9.04
N VAL A 154 -9.74 1.55 8.35
CA VAL A 154 -10.06 0.42 7.46
C VAL A 154 -9.57 -0.93 7.98
N ALA A 155 -9.04 -1.01 9.19
CA ALA A 155 -8.45 -2.23 9.73
C ALA A 155 -9.41 -3.44 9.67
N ASP A 156 -10.70 -3.25 9.95
CA ASP A 156 -11.73 -4.30 9.88
C ASP A 156 -12.18 -4.65 8.45
N LEU A 157 -11.77 -3.86 7.46
CA LEU A 157 -12.09 -4.06 6.04
C LEU A 157 -10.97 -4.77 5.29
N ILE A 158 -9.79 -4.92 5.88
CA ILE A 158 -8.59 -5.53 5.30
C ILE A 158 -8.42 -6.93 5.85
N ASP A 159 -8.08 -7.89 5.00
CA ASP A 159 -7.82 -9.28 5.41
C ASP A 159 -6.34 -9.50 5.78
N VAL A 160 -5.41 -8.81 5.09
CA VAL A 160 -3.97 -8.83 5.39
C VAL A 160 -3.38 -7.44 5.19
N SER A 161 -2.57 -6.99 6.14
CA SER A 161 -1.79 -5.76 6.00
C SER A 161 -0.30 -6.07 5.91
N ILE A 162 0.38 -5.42 4.97
CA ILE A 162 1.81 -5.53 4.72
C ILE A 162 2.41 -4.13 4.82
N TRP A 163 3.41 -3.98 5.67
CA TRP A 163 4.18 -2.76 5.77
C TRP A 163 5.45 -2.86 4.92
N ILE A 164 5.60 -1.97 3.94
CA ILE A 164 6.74 -1.92 3.03
C ILE A 164 7.74 -0.88 3.53
N GLN A 165 8.93 -1.36 3.90
CA GLN A 165 10.01 -0.52 4.41
C GLN A 165 11.21 -0.54 3.46
N THR A 166 11.92 0.58 3.43
CA THR A 166 13.23 0.71 2.80
C THR A 166 14.04 1.75 3.58
N ASP A 167 15.33 1.81 3.31
CA ASP A 167 16.21 2.85 3.84
C ASP A 167 15.67 4.25 3.55
N ASP A 168 15.71 5.15 4.52
CA ASP A 168 15.11 6.48 4.48
C ASP A 168 15.70 7.35 3.37
N ASP A 169 17.02 7.42 3.33
CA ASP A 169 17.73 8.20 2.31
C ASP A 169 17.47 7.65 0.90
N ALA A 170 17.44 6.31 0.77
CA ALA A 170 17.14 5.67 -0.51
C ALA A 170 15.69 5.87 -0.97
N ALA A 171 14.74 6.01 -0.04
CA ALA A 171 13.35 6.31 -0.37
C ALA A 171 13.21 7.76 -0.87
N GLU A 172 13.83 8.70 -0.17
CA GLU A 172 13.84 10.12 -0.54
C GLU A 172 14.49 10.32 -1.91
N GLU A 173 15.69 9.77 -2.13
CA GLU A 173 16.40 9.86 -3.42
C GLU A 173 15.55 9.31 -4.58
N ARG A 174 14.91 8.15 -4.39
CA ARG A 174 14.04 7.55 -5.42
C ARG A 174 12.80 8.39 -5.72
N GLY A 175 12.18 8.94 -4.67
CA GLY A 175 11.00 9.76 -4.81
C GLY A 175 11.30 11.06 -5.56
N ILE A 176 12.31 11.81 -5.12
CA ILE A 176 12.73 13.05 -5.77
C ILE A 176 13.13 12.80 -7.24
N ARG A 177 13.90 11.75 -7.50
CA ARG A 177 14.30 11.41 -8.86
C ARG A 177 13.10 11.11 -9.76
N ARG A 178 12.18 10.26 -9.30
CA ARG A 178 10.96 9.92 -10.05
C ARG A 178 10.15 11.19 -10.37
N ASP A 179 9.86 11.99 -9.36
CA ASP A 179 9.03 13.18 -9.52
C ASP A 179 9.67 14.22 -10.44
N THR A 180 11.01 14.32 -10.42
CA THR A 180 11.78 15.17 -11.33
C THR A 180 11.75 14.64 -12.78
N GLU A 181 11.91 13.33 -12.96
CA GLU A 181 11.90 12.67 -14.28
C GLU A 181 10.52 12.73 -14.94
N GLU A 182 9.46 12.57 -14.15
CA GLU A 182 8.05 12.61 -14.60
C GLU A 182 7.50 14.05 -14.72
N GLY A 183 8.16 15.03 -14.13
CA GLY A 183 7.69 16.42 -14.08
C GLY A 183 6.40 16.61 -13.26
N THR A 184 6.12 15.68 -12.33
CA THR A 184 4.85 15.63 -11.60
C THR A 184 4.67 16.83 -10.68
N ASN A 185 5.74 17.30 -10.07
CA ASN A 185 5.73 18.39 -9.08
C ASN A 185 6.55 19.62 -9.53
N GLY A 186 6.63 19.86 -10.83
CA GLY A 186 7.35 20.97 -11.42
C GLY A 186 8.83 20.66 -11.73
N ASP A 187 9.71 21.65 -11.57
CA ASP A 187 11.14 21.47 -11.80
C ASP A 187 11.82 20.69 -10.65
N ALA A 188 13.13 20.47 -10.76
CA ALA A 188 13.88 19.70 -9.77
C ALA A 188 13.86 20.32 -8.35
N GLU A 189 13.90 21.66 -8.25
CA GLU A 189 13.82 22.36 -6.97
C GLU A 189 12.41 22.29 -6.38
N GLU A 190 11.38 22.38 -7.20
CA GLU A 190 9.98 22.23 -6.81
C GLU A 190 9.68 20.82 -6.35
N SER A 191 10.20 19.81 -7.06
CA SER A 191 10.10 18.39 -6.67
C SER A 191 10.75 18.13 -5.30
N VAL A 192 11.94 18.68 -5.04
CA VAL A 192 12.60 18.55 -3.72
C VAL A 192 11.77 19.23 -2.61
N ARG A 193 11.27 20.44 -2.85
CA ARG A 193 10.43 21.16 -1.87
C ARG A 193 9.15 20.38 -1.56
N PHE A 194 8.48 19.90 -2.61
CA PHE A 194 7.27 19.08 -2.48
C PHE A 194 7.55 17.80 -1.66
N TRP A 195 8.66 17.10 -1.98
CA TRP A 195 9.03 15.87 -1.29
C TRP A 195 9.27 16.09 0.20
N HIS A 196 10.01 17.12 0.57
CA HIS A 196 10.23 17.46 1.98
C HIS A 196 8.93 17.83 2.71
N TRP A 197 8.04 18.56 2.05
CA TRP A 197 6.72 18.87 2.60
C TRP A 197 5.88 17.61 2.78
N TRP A 198 5.86 16.72 1.79
CA TRP A 198 5.17 15.45 1.85
C TRP A 198 5.68 14.58 3.00
N MET A 199 7.00 14.36 3.10
CA MET A 199 7.63 13.56 4.16
C MET A 199 7.33 14.10 5.56
N ALA A 200 7.26 15.43 5.72
CA ALA A 200 6.89 16.04 7.00
C ALA A 200 5.44 15.72 7.39
N GLY A 201 4.52 15.77 6.44
CA GLY A 201 3.12 15.37 6.63
C GLY A 201 2.97 13.88 6.90
N GLU A 202 3.70 13.06 6.18
CA GLU A 202 3.71 11.60 6.33
C GLU A 202 4.21 11.16 7.72
N ARG A 203 5.29 11.76 8.21
CA ARG A 203 5.76 11.54 9.60
C ARG A 203 4.71 11.88 10.64
N ALA A 204 4.04 13.03 10.48
CA ALA A 204 2.96 13.42 11.39
C ALA A 204 1.77 12.46 11.33
N PHE A 205 1.46 11.95 10.14
CA PHE A 205 0.39 10.97 9.95
C PHE A 205 0.68 9.63 10.63
N PHE A 206 1.90 9.09 10.48
CA PHE A 206 2.27 7.83 11.11
C PHE A 206 2.50 7.93 12.62
N ALA A 207 2.74 9.12 13.16
CA ALA A 207 2.87 9.36 14.60
C ALA A 207 1.51 9.44 15.34
N ALA A 208 0.38 9.54 14.63
CA ALA A 208 -0.98 9.71 15.17
C ALA A 208 -1.69 8.37 15.40
#